data_9b96debb89ff0188452f82a271016413
#
_entry.id   9b96debb89ff0188452f82a271016413
#
_cell.length_a   1.000
_cell.length_b   1.000
_cell.length_c   1.000
_cell.angle_alpha   90.00
_cell.angle_beta   90.00
_cell.angle_gamma   90.00
#
_symmetry.space_group_name_H-M   'P 1'
#
loop_
_entity.id
_entity.type
_entity.pdbx_description
1 polymer ?
#
loop_
_entity_poly.entity_id
_entity_poly.type
_entity_poly.pdbx_seq_one_letter_code
_entity_poly.pdbx_strand_id
1 'polypeptide(L)'
;MRKRTTSCSRLLVLLLTLMGCITQAHADHYPLTWNFEGSANRDYTKVENADGSITFTTTTNDPFAEFMGVPKESIGDLSPDYLCFDYQLDQDIPGGFQVWAMWEGSTNETYGLKATNGEWQVAYVPLINGNDRTNTSWLFGNNNVLTIRFDLGNVPGVNLTIKNPRLQEAEPYQLEFDKGNEHTETIANADGTIDVRTTGNDGFIYLKGLTHSLSLKENVLRYEYQMEKDIPFGIYVFGLEQWKQSSEGSCYATQGDEWKVMYVDLDNLVNNGWGNTGDYLRLDFGEVIGNNIKLRNITLCEAPQSQTMSAAGYATIFDADKSITLSGNVKAYSGIVKGNYVALNEESNSIPQGSAVLLQGRGGEKFYVEQASTANTIANNDLLGSDGTIACGSNIYVLALKDDLIGFYATNEGGYVPAGKAYINTTAEVKGLMLGDGDGETAIHQLSAQQDGTNVIYNLAGQRVTRMQKGINIVNGKKIIF
;
A
#
# COMPACT_ATOMS: atom_id res chain seq x y z
N MET A 1 -74.55 7.71 5.72
CA MET A 1 -73.44 6.73 5.95
C MET A 1 -72.36 6.93 4.89
N ARG A 2 -71.28 7.57 5.23
CA ARG A 2 -70.07 7.73 4.37
C ARG A 2 -68.90 7.07 5.06
N LYS A 3 -68.40 5.96 4.48
CA LYS A 3 -67.23 5.30 4.92
C LYS A 3 -66.03 6.14 4.50
N ARG A 4 -65.17 6.55 5.45
CA ARG A 4 -63.88 7.10 5.23
C ARG A 4 -62.88 5.93 5.09
N THR A 5 -62.29 5.79 3.91
CA THR A 5 -61.15 4.94 3.68
C THR A 5 -59.86 5.71 4.05
N THR A 6 -59.18 5.29 5.08
CA THR A 6 -57.86 5.76 5.45
C THR A 6 -56.82 5.08 4.55
N SER A 7 -56.23 5.88 3.68
CA SER A 7 -55.05 5.48 2.91
C SER A 7 -53.83 5.44 3.81
N CYS A 8 -53.29 4.26 4.00
CA CYS A 8 -52.05 4.04 4.72
C CYS A 8 -50.90 4.23 3.73
N SER A 9 -50.32 5.44 3.70
CA SER A 9 -49.11 5.72 2.95
C SER A 9 -47.96 4.96 3.62
N ARG A 10 -47.52 3.86 3.03
CA ARG A 10 -46.26 3.21 3.39
C ARG A 10 -45.14 4.10 2.91
N LEU A 11 -44.52 4.80 3.83
CA LEU A 11 -43.24 5.48 3.64
C LEU A 11 -42.20 4.38 3.46
N LEU A 12 -41.82 4.12 2.21
CA LEU A 12 -40.67 3.28 1.87
C LEU A 12 -39.42 4.09 2.18
N VAL A 13 -38.88 3.91 3.37
CA VAL A 13 -37.55 4.42 3.70
C VAL A 13 -36.57 3.59 2.88
N LEU A 14 -36.12 4.15 1.76
CA LEU A 14 -34.99 3.65 1.00
C LEU A 14 -33.75 3.93 1.84
N LEU A 15 -33.33 2.93 2.61
CA LEU A 15 -31.99 2.92 3.22
C LEU A 15 -30.99 2.76 2.05
N LEU A 16 -30.56 3.88 1.47
CA LEU A 16 -29.34 3.93 0.70
C LEU A 16 -28.18 3.74 1.71
N THR A 17 -27.82 2.50 1.94
CA THR A 17 -26.47 2.20 2.37
C THR A 17 -25.55 2.72 1.27
N LEU A 18 -24.94 3.88 1.53
CA LEU A 18 -23.73 4.29 0.83
C LEU A 18 -22.64 3.25 1.22
N MET A 19 -22.68 2.08 0.61
CA MET A 19 -21.48 1.36 0.34
C MET A 19 -20.67 2.31 -0.53
N GLY A 20 -19.58 2.86 0.02
CA GLY A 20 -18.57 3.45 -0.81
C GLY A 20 -18.23 2.40 -1.86
N CYS A 21 -18.72 2.59 -3.07
CA CYS A 21 -18.15 1.93 -4.22
C CYS A 21 -16.69 2.38 -4.28
N ILE A 22 -15.81 1.63 -3.60
CA ILE A 22 -14.53 1.35 -4.25
C ILE A 22 -15.02 0.80 -5.60
N THR A 23 -14.89 1.56 -6.66
CA THR A 23 -14.92 1.02 -8.00
C THR A 23 -13.77 0.03 -7.97
N GLN A 24 -14.08 -1.24 -7.66
CA GLN A 24 -13.20 -2.33 -8.04
C GLN A 24 -13.02 -2.11 -9.54
N ALA A 25 -11.87 -1.60 -9.93
CA ALA A 25 -11.42 -1.74 -11.28
C ALA A 25 -11.51 -3.25 -11.51
N HIS A 26 -12.50 -3.70 -12.29
CA HIS A 26 -12.51 -5.08 -12.72
C HIS A 26 -11.19 -5.28 -13.43
N ALA A 27 -10.37 -6.20 -12.92
CA ALA A 27 -9.14 -6.55 -13.59
C ALA A 27 -9.48 -6.89 -15.02
N ASP A 28 -8.83 -6.24 -15.96
CA ASP A 28 -8.99 -6.56 -17.36
C ASP A 28 -8.53 -8.02 -17.56
N HIS A 29 -9.28 -8.77 -18.33
CA HIS A 29 -8.98 -10.17 -18.61
C HIS A 29 -9.15 -10.48 -20.10
N TYR A 30 -8.35 -11.42 -20.56
CA TYR A 30 -8.42 -11.94 -21.92
C TYR A 30 -8.73 -13.44 -21.89
N PRO A 31 -9.88 -13.91 -22.45
CA PRO A 31 -10.21 -15.33 -22.47
C PRO A 31 -9.26 -16.10 -23.39
N LEU A 32 -8.79 -17.24 -22.92
CA LEU A 32 -7.97 -18.16 -23.69
C LEU A 32 -8.81 -19.28 -24.26
N THR A 33 -8.38 -19.78 -25.41
CA THR A 33 -8.97 -20.98 -26.02
C THR A 33 -7.90 -22.05 -26.11
N TRP A 34 -8.25 -23.28 -25.71
CA TRP A 34 -7.37 -24.42 -25.84
C TRP A 34 -7.11 -24.71 -27.33
N ASN A 35 -5.85 -24.87 -27.65
CA ASN A 35 -5.46 -25.38 -28.96
C ASN A 35 -4.73 -26.70 -28.78
N PHE A 36 -5.41 -27.77 -29.09
CA PHE A 36 -4.85 -29.13 -29.04
C PHE A 36 -4.31 -29.62 -30.40
N GLU A 37 -4.41 -28.78 -31.45
CA GLU A 37 -3.92 -29.12 -32.77
C GLU A 37 -2.42 -28.80 -32.88
N GLY A 38 -1.63 -29.82 -33.18
CA GLY A 38 -0.20 -29.66 -33.48
C GLY A 38 0.72 -29.61 -32.28
N SER A 39 0.22 -29.57 -31.08
CA SER A 39 1.05 -29.68 -29.89
C SER A 39 1.40 -31.13 -29.60
N ALA A 40 2.57 -31.37 -29.05
CA ALA A 40 2.94 -32.68 -28.54
C ALA A 40 2.23 -32.94 -27.20
N ASN A 41 0.89 -32.86 -27.20
CA ASN A 41 0.09 -33.19 -26.01
C ASN A 41 0.43 -34.61 -25.59
N ARG A 42 1.10 -34.72 -24.43
CA ARG A 42 1.67 -35.99 -23.99
C ARG A 42 1.11 -36.35 -22.63
N ASP A 43 0.95 -37.64 -22.48
CA ASP A 43 0.82 -38.28 -21.18
C ASP A 43 -0.45 -37.92 -20.41
N TYR A 44 -1.52 -37.61 -21.15
CA TYR A 44 -2.87 -37.53 -20.62
C TYR A 44 -3.93 -38.03 -21.64
N THR A 45 -5.10 -38.34 -21.14
CA THR A 45 -6.33 -38.43 -21.90
C THR A 45 -7.22 -37.24 -21.62
N LYS A 46 -8.02 -36.79 -22.57
CA LYS A 46 -8.96 -35.68 -22.38
C LYS A 46 -10.38 -36.02 -22.72
N VAL A 47 -11.32 -35.40 -22.04
CA VAL A 47 -12.76 -35.44 -22.35
C VAL A 47 -13.27 -34.00 -22.37
N GLU A 48 -13.89 -33.60 -23.48
CA GLU A 48 -14.61 -32.34 -23.59
C GLU A 48 -16.03 -32.56 -23.09
N ASN A 49 -16.40 -31.85 -22.03
CA ASN A 49 -17.69 -31.98 -21.37
C ASN A 49 -18.75 -31.10 -22.03
N ALA A 50 -20.03 -31.41 -21.83
CA ALA A 50 -21.15 -30.69 -22.44
C ALA A 50 -21.30 -29.24 -21.95
N ASP A 51 -20.72 -28.90 -20.80
CA ASP A 51 -20.68 -27.56 -20.22
C ASP A 51 -19.50 -26.71 -20.70
N GLY A 52 -18.71 -27.23 -21.64
CA GLY A 52 -17.52 -26.57 -22.17
C GLY A 52 -16.26 -26.76 -21.34
N SER A 53 -16.35 -27.46 -20.21
CA SER A 53 -15.15 -27.82 -19.44
C SER A 53 -14.39 -28.99 -20.11
N ILE A 54 -13.12 -29.11 -19.77
CA ILE A 54 -12.25 -30.18 -20.24
C ILE A 54 -11.69 -30.93 -19.04
N THR A 55 -11.91 -32.24 -19.01
CA THR A 55 -11.31 -33.12 -18.02
C THR A 55 -10.05 -33.77 -18.60
N PHE A 56 -8.93 -33.55 -17.96
CA PHE A 56 -7.66 -34.21 -18.21
C PHE A 56 -7.47 -35.32 -17.20
N THR A 57 -7.15 -36.52 -17.68
CA THR A 57 -6.69 -37.63 -16.83
C THR A 57 -5.23 -37.89 -17.13
N THR A 58 -4.36 -37.60 -16.18
CA THR A 58 -2.91 -37.78 -16.33
C THR A 58 -2.53 -39.24 -16.41
N THR A 59 -1.60 -39.61 -17.32
CA THR A 59 -1.18 -41.01 -17.50
C THR A 59 0.24 -41.28 -17.04
N THR A 60 1.06 -40.23 -16.95
CA THR A 60 2.44 -40.29 -16.42
C THR A 60 2.72 -39.18 -15.46
N ASN A 61 3.99 -38.94 -15.15
CA ASN A 61 4.46 -37.89 -14.24
C ASN A 61 4.95 -36.60 -14.97
N ASP A 62 4.72 -36.50 -16.30
CA ASP A 62 5.09 -35.29 -17.07
C ASP A 62 4.00 -34.96 -18.13
N PRO A 63 2.72 -34.91 -17.74
CA PRO A 63 1.64 -34.58 -18.67
C PRO A 63 1.56 -33.06 -18.88
N PHE A 64 1.48 -32.63 -20.14
CA PHE A 64 1.33 -31.22 -20.45
C PHE A 64 0.43 -30.94 -21.65
N ALA A 65 -0.21 -29.80 -21.65
CA ALA A 65 -1.00 -29.22 -22.72
C ALA A 65 -0.46 -27.84 -23.10
N GLU A 66 -0.81 -27.33 -24.26
CA GLU A 66 -0.36 -26.02 -24.71
C GLU A 66 -1.54 -25.13 -25.12
N PHE A 67 -1.45 -23.84 -24.77
CA PHE A 67 -2.20 -22.76 -25.39
C PHE A 67 -1.31 -22.14 -26.45
N MET A 68 -1.76 -22.07 -27.67
CA MET A 68 -0.94 -21.58 -28.76
C MET A 68 -1.57 -20.41 -29.50
N GLY A 69 -0.73 -19.51 -29.96
CA GLY A 69 -1.09 -18.56 -30.98
C GLY A 69 -1.92 -17.38 -30.57
N VAL A 70 -1.74 -16.88 -29.32
CA VAL A 70 -2.35 -15.60 -28.90
C VAL A 70 -1.40 -14.46 -29.29
N PRO A 71 -1.70 -13.66 -30.34
CA PRO A 71 -0.88 -12.51 -30.68
C PRO A 71 -0.95 -11.45 -29.59
N LYS A 72 0.17 -10.78 -29.32
CA LYS A 72 0.23 -9.69 -28.32
C LYS A 72 -0.79 -8.59 -28.61
N GLU A 73 -0.99 -8.25 -29.86
CA GLU A 73 -1.98 -7.28 -30.31
C GLU A 73 -3.42 -7.66 -29.94
N SER A 74 -3.73 -8.94 -29.74
CA SER A 74 -5.07 -9.42 -29.41
C SER A 74 -5.45 -9.08 -27.97
N ILE A 75 -4.48 -8.95 -27.09
CA ILE A 75 -4.73 -8.61 -25.67
C ILE A 75 -4.75 -7.09 -25.41
N GLY A 76 -4.48 -6.28 -26.45
CA GLY A 76 -4.48 -4.82 -26.34
C GLY A 76 -3.47 -4.30 -25.31
N ASP A 77 -3.96 -3.45 -24.41
CA ASP A 77 -3.16 -2.84 -23.35
C ASP A 77 -3.07 -3.70 -22.08
N LEU A 78 -3.67 -4.91 -22.08
CA LEU A 78 -3.63 -5.82 -20.95
C LEU A 78 -2.18 -6.19 -20.60
N SER A 79 -1.81 -6.00 -19.33
CA SER A 79 -0.54 -6.44 -18.77
C SER A 79 -0.79 -7.61 -17.81
N PRO A 80 -0.88 -8.84 -18.31
CA PRO A 80 -1.36 -9.96 -17.51
C PRO A 80 -0.36 -10.34 -16.43
N ASP A 81 -0.88 -10.53 -15.23
CA ASP A 81 -0.12 -10.95 -14.04
C ASP A 81 -0.35 -12.43 -13.74
N TYR A 82 -1.52 -12.96 -14.16
CA TYR A 82 -1.94 -14.32 -13.90
C TYR A 82 -2.45 -15.05 -15.16
N LEU A 83 -2.19 -16.34 -15.22
CA LEU A 83 -3.03 -17.30 -15.89
C LEU A 83 -4.06 -17.80 -14.88
N CYS A 84 -5.34 -17.55 -15.13
CA CYS A 84 -6.42 -18.00 -14.27
C CYS A 84 -7.28 -19.04 -14.99
N PHE A 85 -7.83 -19.98 -14.23
CA PHE A 85 -8.82 -20.93 -14.71
C PHE A 85 -9.64 -21.47 -13.54
N ASP A 86 -10.89 -21.84 -13.81
CA ASP A 86 -11.71 -22.56 -12.84
C ASP A 86 -11.35 -24.04 -12.91
N TYR A 87 -11.24 -24.72 -11.76
CA TYR A 87 -10.86 -26.13 -11.72
C TYR A 87 -11.65 -26.95 -10.71
N GLN A 88 -11.78 -28.23 -11.02
CA GLN A 88 -12.13 -29.30 -10.07
C GLN A 88 -11.03 -30.36 -10.12
N LEU A 89 -10.63 -30.87 -8.98
CA LEU A 89 -9.52 -31.79 -8.83
C LEU A 89 -9.88 -32.89 -7.85
N ASP A 90 -9.65 -34.13 -8.21
CA ASP A 90 -10.00 -35.31 -7.40
C ASP A 90 -8.96 -35.66 -6.33
N GLN A 91 -7.71 -35.28 -6.51
CA GLN A 91 -6.64 -35.49 -5.54
C GLN A 91 -5.59 -34.38 -5.62
N ASP A 92 -4.87 -34.12 -4.53
CA ASP A 92 -3.82 -33.09 -4.47
C ASP A 92 -2.73 -33.30 -5.53
N ILE A 93 -2.27 -32.20 -6.14
CA ILE A 93 -1.08 -32.15 -7.01
C ILE A 93 -0.01 -31.31 -6.30
N PRO A 94 0.77 -31.90 -5.38
CA PRO A 94 1.77 -31.17 -4.61
C PRO A 94 3.01 -30.87 -5.46
N GLY A 95 3.20 -29.70 -5.95
CA GLY A 95 4.43 -29.30 -6.60
C GLY A 95 4.53 -29.70 -8.09
N GLY A 96 3.43 -29.98 -8.76
CA GLY A 96 3.46 -30.50 -10.11
C GLY A 96 2.86 -29.60 -11.19
N PHE A 97 2.38 -28.42 -10.84
CA PHE A 97 1.75 -27.52 -11.79
C PHE A 97 2.71 -26.45 -12.25
N GLN A 98 3.00 -26.35 -13.55
CA GLN A 98 3.96 -25.39 -14.11
C GLN A 98 3.40 -24.70 -15.35
N VAL A 99 3.78 -23.43 -15.53
CA VAL A 99 3.52 -22.67 -16.74
C VAL A 99 4.85 -22.33 -17.39
N TRP A 100 4.98 -22.64 -18.66
CA TRP A 100 6.18 -22.40 -19.46
C TRP A 100 5.85 -21.50 -20.63
N ALA A 101 6.62 -20.43 -20.84
CA ALA A 101 6.65 -19.76 -22.13
C ALA A 101 7.67 -20.44 -23.02
N MET A 102 7.22 -20.92 -24.18
CA MET A 102 7.97 -21.85 -25.02
C MET A 102 9.24 -21.27 -25.65
N TRP A 103 9.52 -19.95 -25.58
CA TRP A 103 10.52 -19.35 -26.45
C TRP A 103 11.77 -18.80 -25.74
N GLU A 104 11.72 -18.43 -24.50
CA GLU A 104 12.86 -17.74 -23.85
C GLU A 104 13.13 -18.13 -22.38
N GLY A 105 12.57 -19.18 -21.93
CA GLY A 105 12.80 -19.60 -20.56
C GLY A 105 11.51 -20.06 -19.89
N SER A 106 11.70 -20.87 -18.94
CA SER A 106 10.62 -21.45 -18.16
C SER A 106 10.44 -20.63 -16.90
N THR A 107 9.20 -20.42 -16.53
CA THR A 107 8.96 -20.23 -15.10
C THR A 107 9.23 -21.58 -14.46
N ASN A 108 10.20 -21.64 -13.60
CA ASN A 108 10.44 -22.85 -12.81
C ASN A 108 9.54 -22.92 -11.58
N GLU A 109 8.49 -22.12 -11.53
CA GLU A 109 7.62 -22.13 -10.37
C GLU A 109 6.58 -23.23 -10.50
N THR A 110 6.57 -24.05 -9.48
CA THR A 110 5.67 -25.19 -9.34
C THR A 110 4.55 -24.81 -8.38
N TYR A 111 3.32 -24.87 -8.86
CA TYR A 111 2.14 -24.56 -8.04
C TYR A 111 1.45 -25.86 -7.62
N GLY A 112 1.28 -26.04 -6.32
CA GLY A 112 0.47 -27.14 -5.78
C GLY A 112 -1.02 -26.80 -5.88
N LEU A 113 -1.77 -27.65 -6.58
CA LEU A 113 -3.23 -27.59 -6.52
C LEU A 113 -3.76 -28.59 -5.50
N LYS A 114 -4.83 -28.19 -4.81
CA LYS A 114 -5.52 -29.01 -3.80
C LYS A 114 -6.76 -29.65 -4.37
N ALA A 115 -7.09 -30.84 -3.86
CA ALA A 115 -8.35 -31.51 -4.16
C ALA A 115 -9.53 -30.60 -3.77
N THR A 116 -10.53 -30.53 -4.64
CA THR A 116 -11.65 -29.59 -4.48
C THR A 116 -12.92 -30.23 -3.93
N ASN A 117 -12.91 -31.55 -3.71
CA ASN A 117 -14.08 -32.32 -3.28
C ASN A 117 -15.33 -32.10 -4.16
N GLY A 118 -15.13 -31.87 -5.46
CA GLY A 118 -16.19 -31.64 -6.44
C GLY A 118 -16.68 -30.19 -6.52
N GLU A 119 -16.16 -29.27 -5.73
CA GLU A 119 -16.46 -27.84 -5.82
C GLU A 119 -15.57 -27.17 -6.87
N TRP A 120 -16.10 -26.13 -7.55
CA TRP A 120 -15.29 -25.32 -8.45
C TRP A 120 -14.45 -24.31 -7.64
N GLN A 121 -13.16 -24.27 -7.92
CA GLN A 121 -12.23 -23.28 -7.38
C GLN A 121 -11.53 -22.55 -8.51
N VAL A 122 -10.96 -21.39 -8.24
CA VAL A 122 -10.15 -20.63 -9.20
C VAL A 122 -8.68 -20.83 -8.87
N ALA A 123 -7.91 -21.27 -9.88
CA ALA A 123 -6.47 -21.26 -9.82
C ALA A 123 -5.94 -19.91 -10.30
N TYR A 124 -5.00 -19.34 -9.57
CA TYR A 124 -4.21 -18.18 -9.94
C TYR A 124 -2.77 -18.61 -10.09
N VAL A 125 -2.27 -18.61 -11.31
CA VAL A 125 -0.89 -19.00 -11.63
C VAL A 125 -0.14 -17.74 -12.01
N PRO A 126 0.70 -17.18 -11.12
CA PRO A 126 1.39 -15.94 -11.40
C PRO A 126 2.38 -16.11 -12.56
N LEU A 127 2.35 -15.16 -13.49
CA LEU A 127 3.17 -15.15 -14.69
C LEU A 127 4.50 -14.43 -14.39
N ILE A 128 5.34 -15.08 -13.59
CA ILE A 128 6.65 -14.57 -13.19
C ILE A 128 7.75 -15.41 -13.83
N ASN A 129 8.85 -14.79 -14.24
CA ASN A 129 9.99 -15.48 -14.84
C ASN A 129 11.01 -15.87 -13.75
N GLY A 130 10.86 -17.04 -13.18
CA GLY A 130 11.82 -17.58 -12.21
C GLY A 130 12.19 -16.58 -11.09
N ASN A 131 13.45 -16.16 -11.05
CA ASN A 131 13.94 -15.18 -10.07
C ASN A 131 13.76 -13.71 -10.50
N ASP A 132 13.41 -13.45 -11.77
CA ASP A 132 13.15 -12.10 -12.26
C ASP A 132 11.66 -11.78 -12.19
N ARG A 133 11.25 -11.30 -11.03
CA ARG A 133 9.87 -10.89 -10.77
C ARG A 133 9.49 -9.55 -11.42
N THR A 134 10.36 -8.94 -12.22
CA THR A 134 10.15 -7.58 -12.72
C THR A 134 9.72 -7.51 -14.19
N ASN A 135 9.67 -8.63 -14.91
CA ASN A 135 9.50 -8.59 -16.35
C ASN A 135 8.53 -9.65 -16.89
N THR A 136 7.37 -9.22 -17.38
CA THR A 136 6.39 -10.08 -18.07
C THR A 136 6.60 -10.13 -19.60
N SER A 137 7.59 -9.41 -20.15
CA SER A 137 7.83 -9.38 -21.61
C SER A 137 8.22 -10.73 -22.22
N TRP A 138 8.72 -11.65 -21.40
CA TRP A 138 9.06 -13.02 -21.77
C TRP A 138 7.87 -13.83 -22.31
N LEU A 139 6.63 -13.48 -21.89
CA LEU A 139 5.42 -14.21 -22.29
C LEU A 139 5.21 -14.27 -23.81
N PHE A 140 5.63 -13.23 -24.53
CA PHE A 140 5.35 -13.10 -25.96
C PHE A 140 6.54 -13.43 -26.84
N GLY A 141 7.74 -13.58 -26.28
CA GLY A 141 8.98 -13.82 -27.03
C GLY A 141 9.22 -12.81 -28.15
N ASN A 142 10.19 -13.12 -29.01
CA ASN A 142 10.57 -12.24 -30.12
C ASN A 142 9.51 -12.14 -31.25
N ASN A 143 8.53 -13.04 -31.26
CA ASN A 143 7.50 -13.08 -32.31
C ASN A 143 6.19 -12.41 -31.92
N ASN A 144 6.11 -11.81 -30.73
CA ASN A 144 4.89 -11.23 -30.16
C ASN A 144 3.68 -12.18 -30.14
N VAL A 145 3.92 -13.46 -29.99
CA VAL A 145 2.90 -14.50 -29.89
C VAL A 145 3.06 -15.27 -28.59
N LEU A 146 2.01 -15.30 -27.79
CA LEU A 146 1.97 -16.08 -26.56
C LEU A 146 1.80 -17.56 -26.88
N THR A 147 2.73 -18.36 -26.38
CA THR A 147 2.59 -19.82 -26.32
C THR A 147 2.87 -20.26 -24.90
N ILE A 148 1.87 -20.80 -24.24
CA ILE A 148 1.98 -21.29 -22.87
C ILE A 148 1.90 -22.81 -22.90
N ARG A 149 2.93 -23.47 -22.42
CA ARG A 149 2.88 -24.87 -22.01
C ARG A 149 2.34 -24.90 -20.56
N PHE A 150 1.40 -25.78 -20.36
CA PHE A 150 0.67 -25.95 -19.12
C PHE A 150 0.89 -27.38 -18.62
N ASP A 151 1.75 -27.55 -17.65
CA ASP A 151 2.06 -28.84 -17.06
C ASP A 151 0.97 -29.23 -16.06
N LEU A 152 0.34 -30.40 -16.29
CA LEU A 152 -0.83 -30.85 -15.55
C LEU A 152 -0.48 -31.59 -14.24
N GLY A 153 0.72 -31.37 -13.75
CA GLY A 153 1.20 -31.99 -12.53
C GLY A 153 2.13 -33.17 -12.76
N ASN A 154 2.58 -33.74 -11.65
CA ASN A 154 3.55 -34.85 -11.67
C ASN A 154 3.00 -36.16 -11.08
N VAL A 155 1.68 -36.27 -10.97
CA VAL A 155 1.01 -37.46 -10.42
C VAL A 155 0.15 -38.11 -11.48
N PRO A 156 0.40 -39.39 -11.87
CA PRO A 156 -0.45 -40.11 -12.82
C PRO A 156 -1.79 -40.49 -12.20
N GLY A 157 -2.83 -40.57 -13.03
CA GLY A 157 -4.17 -40.97 -12.59
C GLY A 157 -5.00 -39.85 -11.94
N VAL A 158 -4.55 -38.60 -12.01
CA VAL A 158 -5.29 -37.45 -11.53
C VAL A 158 -6.32 -37.01 -12.56
N ASN A 159 -7.54 -36.71 -12.12
CA ASN A 159 -8.56 -36.08 -12.93
C ASN A 159 -8.64 -34.56 -12.56
N LEU A 160 -8.20 -33.75 -13.51
CA LEU A 160 -8.26 -32.29 -13.42
C LEU A 160 -9.27 -31.79 -14.47
N THR A 161 -10.37 -31.22 -14.01
CA THR A 161 -11.38 -30.58 -14.88
C THR A 161 -11.21 -29.10 -14.87
N ILE A 162 -11.10 -28.46 -16.02
CA ILE A 162 -10.81 -27.04 -16.19
C ILE A 162 -11.84 -26.37 -17.10
N LYS A 163 -12.19 -25.11 -16.79
CA LYS A 163 -12.94 -24.21 -17.67
C LYS A 163 -12.49 -22.77 -17.51
N ASN A 164 -12.96 -21.90 -18.39
CA ASN A 164 -12.73 -20.45 -18.33
C ASN A 164 -11.24 -20.05 -18.19
N PRO A 165 -10.31 -20.62 -18.97
CA PRO A 165 -8.91 -20.19 -18.95
C PRO A 165 -8.80 -18.75 -19.47
N ARG A 166 -8.04 -17.92 -18.76
CA ARG A 166 -7.89 -16.50 -19.09
C ARG A 166 -6.57 -15.93 -18.59
N LEU A 167 -6.07 -14.93 -19.30
CA LEU A 167 -5.05 -14.02 -18.78
C LEU A 167 -5.75 -12.92 -18.00
N GLN A 168 -5.21 -12.51 -16.85
CA GLN A 168 -5.84 -11.55 -15.97
C GLN A 168 -4.79 -10.66 -15.31
N GLU A 169 -5.12 -9.37 -15.14
CA GLU A 169 -4.33 -8.49 -14.29
C GLU A 169 -4.59 -8.79 -12.81
N ALA A 170 -3.62 -8.46 -11.95
CA ALA A 170 -3.78 -8.62 -10.51
C ALA A 170 -4.84 -7.66 -9.96
N GLU A 171 -5.72 -8.18 -9.12
CA GLU A 171 -6.63 -7.39 -8.27
C GLU A 171 -6.05 -7.30 -6.86
N PRO A 172 -6.39 -6.24 -6.09
CA PRO A 172 -5.99 -6.17 -4.70
C PRO A 172 -6.43 -7.42 -3.93
N TYR A 173 -5.46 -8.15 -3.36
CA TYR A 173 -5.71 -9.37 -2.61
C TYR A 173 -6.19 -9.03 -1.19
N GLN A 174 -7.41 -9.41 -0.84
CA GLN A 174 -7.96 -9.17 0.49
C GLN A 174 -7.37 -10.15 1.50
N LEU A 175 -6.71 -9.62 2.53
CA LEU A 175 -6.23 -10.40 3.67
C LEU A 175 -7.28 -10.48 4.76
N GLU A 176 -7.39 -11.65 5.39
CA GLU A 176 -8.30 -11.90 6.50
C GLU A 176 -7.53 -11.95 7.83
N PHE A 177 -8.18 -11.43 8.87
CA PHE A 177 -7.69 -11.56 10.25
C PHE A 177 -7.74 -13.02 10.70
N ASP A 178 -6.68 -13.48 11.38
CA ASP A 178 -6.62 -14.79 12.05
C ASP A 178 -6.79 -14.64 13.56
N LYS A 179 -5.79 -14.03 14.21
CA LYS A 179 -5.77 -13.88 15.68
C LYS A 179 -4.78 -12.82 16.14
N GLY A 180 -4.94 -12.35 17.39
CA GLY A 180 -3.92 -11.60 18.11
C GLY A 180 -2.98 -12.50 18.92
N ASN A 181 -1.95 -11.90 19.52
CA ASN A 181 -1.09 -12.57 20.50
C ASN A 181 -1.52 -12.21 21.95
N GLU A 182 -0.78 -12.71 22.94
CA GLU A 182 -1.02 -12.45 24.37
C GLU A 182 -0.86 -10.97 24.79
N HIS A 183 -0.27 -10.15 23.94
CA HIS A 183 -0.09 -8.71 24.14
C HIS A 183 -1.11 -7.86 23.38
N THR A 184 -2.18 -8.49 22.87
CA THR A 184 -3.31 -7.82 22.21
C THR A 184 -4.65 -8.37 22.66
N GLU A 185 -5.61 -7.48 22.86
CA GLU A 185 -7.04 -7.82 22.91
C GLU A 185 -7.63 -7.51 21.54
N THR A 186 -8.29 -8.48 20.90
CA THR A 186 -8.80 -8.33 19.53
C THR A 186 -10.25 -8.72 19.40
N ILE A 187 -11.01 -7.98 18.58
CA ILE A 187 -12.40 -8.26 18.22
C ILE A 187 -12.54 -8.11 16.69
N ALA A 188 -12.92 -9.18 16.01
CA ALA A 188 -13.35 -9.12 14.62
C ALA A 188 -14.85 -8.80 14.58
N ASN A 189 -15.21 -7.68 13.98
CA ASN A 189 -16.58 -7.18 13.93
C ASN A 189 -17.31 -7.66 12.65
N ALA A 190 -18.65 -7.70 12.72
CA ALA A 190 -19.48 -8.14 11.60
C ALA A 190 -19.42 -7.20 10.37
N ASP A 191 -18.99 -5.95 10.56
CA ASP A 191 -18.80 -4.96 9.49
C ASP A 191 -17.43 -5.07 8.79
N GLY A 192 -16.62 -6.08 9.15
CA GLY A 192 -15.30 -6.30 8.60
C GLY A 192 -14.17 -5.51 9.27
N THR A 193 -14.49 -4.70 10.30
CA THR A 193 -13.46 -4.02 11.09
C THR A 193 -12.85 -4.95 12.13
N ILE A 194 -11.62 -4.68 12.54
CA ILE A 194 -10.89 -5.39 13.59
C ILE A 194 -10.50 -4.36 14.64
N ASP A 195 -11.01 -4.51 15.85
CA ASP A 195 -10.56 -3.74 16.99
C ASP A 195 -9.36 -4.44 17.62
N VAL A 196 -8.29 -3.69 17.86
CA VAL A 196 -7.06 -4.17 18.51
C VAL A 196 -6.69 -3.22 19.62
N ARG A 197 -6.48 -3.74 20.82
CA ARG A 197 -5.90 -3.00 21.94
C ARG A 197 -4.59 -3.64 22.35
N THR A 198 -3.50 -2.87 22.31
CA THR A 198 -2.20 -3.35 22.78
C THR A 198 -2.15 -3.39 24.31
N THR A 199 -1.81 -4.54 24.87
CA THR A 199 -1.72 -4.76 26.33
C THR A 199 -0.29 -4.97 26.82
N GLY A 200 0.65 -5.19 25.90
CA GLY A 200 2.07 -5.36 26.15
C GLY A 200 2.91 -4.67 25.08
N ASN A 201 4.22 -4.75 25.21
CA ASN A 201 5.20 -4.10 24.34
C ASN A 201 5.58 -4.90 23.08
N ASP A 202 4.90 -5.99 22.80
CA ASP A 202 5.06 -6.84 21.59
C ASP A 202 3.67 -7.24 21.10
N GLY A 203 2.80 -6.23 20.94
CA GLY A 203 1.43 -6.40 20.48
C GLY A 203 1.37 -6.58 18.97
N PHE A 204 0.82 -7.69 18.48
CA PHE A 204 0.66 -7.95 17.05
C PHE A 204 -0.57 -8.81 16.74
N ILE A 205 -0.92 -8.81 15.46
CA ILE A 205 -1.93 -9.71 14.92
C ILE A 205 -1.34 -10.59 13.82
N TYR A 206 -1.92 -11.76 13.64
CA TYR A 206 -1.72 -12.61 12.47
C TYR A 206 -2.83 -12.40 11.47
N LEU A 207 -2.45 -12.36 10.18
CA LEU A 207 -3.35 -12.44 9.04
C LEU A 207 -3.31 -13.87 8.49
N LYS A 208 -4.44 -14.36 7.98
CA LYS A 208 -4.52 -15.73 7.44
C LYS A 208 -3.56 -15.93 6.28
N GLY A 209 -3.17 -17.17 6.08
CA GLY A 209 -2.30 -17.57 4.98
C GLY A 209 -2.93 -17.29 3.61
N LEU A 210 -2.06 -17.01 2.64
CA LEU A 210 -2.43 -16.77 1.25
C LEU A 210 -3.12 -18.01 0.66
N THR A 211 -4.22 -17.79 -0.04
CA THR A 211 -4.96 -18.86 -0.74
C THR A 211 -4.35 -19.22 -2.08
N HIS A 212 -3.56 -18.31 -2.66
CA HIS A 212 -2.77 -18.52 -3.88
C HIS A 212 -1.48 -17.71 -3.83
N SER A 213 -0.53 -18.04 -4.69
CA SER A 213 0.73 -17.30 -4.81
C SER A 213 0.50 -15.94 -5.47
N LEU A 214 1.24 -14.93 -5.01
CA LEU A 214 1.08 -13.55 -5.43
C LEU A 214 1.79 -13.24 -6.74
N SER A 215 1.27 -12.26 -7.47
CA SER A 215 1.95 -11.65 -8.61
C SER A 215 3.01 -10.64 -8.17
N LEU A 216 3.64 -9.99 -9.15
CA LEU A 216 4.61 -8.93 -8.90
C LEU A 216 3.98 -7.62 -8.39
N LYS A 217 2.71 -7.41 -8.69
CA LYS A 217 2.01 -6.19 -8.36
C LYS A 217 1.48 -6.16 -6.93
N GLU A 218 1.41 -7.30 -6.25
CA GLU A 218 0.92 -7.39 -4.86
C GLU A 218 2.07 -7.30 -3.86
N ASN A 219 2.90 -6.27 -4.01
CA ASN A 219 4.14 -6.08 -3.24
C ASN A 219 4.03 -5.06 -2.11
N VAL A 220 2.83 -4.55 -1.85
CA VAL A 220 2.57 -3.60 -0.77
C VAL A 220 1.38 -4.05 0.05
N LEU A 221 1.54 -4.07 1.37
CA LEU A 221 0.44 -4.21 2.30
C LEU A 221 -0.22 -2.84 2.49
N ARG A 222 -1.50 -2.74 2.15
CA ARG A 222 -2.36 -1.57 2.38
C ARG A 222 -3.39 -1.88 3.45
N TYR A 223 -3.60 -1.00 4.40
CA TYR A 223 -4.72 -1.08 5.34
C TYR A 223 -5.19 0.30 5.76
N GLU A 224 -6.47 0.38 6.14
CA GLU A 224 -7.03 1.57 6.75
C GLU A 224 -7.09 1.40 8.26
N TYR A 225 -6.81 2.49 8.99
CA TYR A 225 -6.80 2.43 10.43
C TYR A 225 -7.32 3.71 11.10
N GLN A 226 -7.81 3.52 12.34
CA GLN A 226 -7.97 4.56 13.35
C GLN A 226 -7.10 4.18 14.54
N MET A 227 -6.44 5.15 15.18
CA MET A 227 -5.50 4.87 16.26
C MET A 227 -5.38 6.08 17.20
N GLU A 228 -5.33 5.81 18.51
CA GLU A 228 -5.30 6.87 19.52
C GLU A 228 -3.90 7.45 19.79
N LYS A 229 -2.85 6.66 19.59
CA LYS A 229 -1.47 7.05 19.93
C LYS A 229 -0.55 6.85 18.75
N ASP A 230 0.36 7.79 18.52
CA ASP A 230 1.42 7.65 17.53
C ASP A 230 2.30 6.42 17.82
N ILE A 231 2.67 5.72 16.74
CA ILE A 231 3.70 4.67 16.75
C ILE A 231 4.90 5.21 15.94
N PRO A 232 5.84 5.91 16.58
CA PRO A 232 6.91 6.64 15.88
C PRO A 232 7.98 5.72 15.28
N PHE A 233 8.12 4.51 15.81
CA PHE A 233 9.05 3.49 15.33
C PHE A 233 8.36 2.14 15.46
N GLY A 234 8.15 1.41 14.37
CA GLY A 234 7.80 0.03 14.54
C GLY A 234 6.38 -0.38 14.24
N ILE A 235 5.81 0.12 13.16
CA ILE A 235 4.91 -0.74 12.41
C ILE A 235 5.81 -1.70 11.65
N TYR A 236 5.80 -2.96 12.07
CA TYR A 236 6.58 -4.02 11.45
C TYR A 236 5.66 -5.01 10.75
N VAL A 237 6.07 -5.52 9.61
CA VAL A 237 5.43 -6.64 8.96
C VAL A 237 6.42 -7.78 8.84
N PHE A 238 6.06 -8.93 9.36
CA PHE A 238 6.87 -10.15 9.30
C PHE A 238 6.14 -11.19 8.45
N GLY A 239 6.88 -11.87 7.57
CA GLY A 239 6.40 -13.04 6.85
C GLY A 239 7.11 -14.30 7.31
N LEU A 240 6.37 -15.39 7.47
CA LEU A 240 6.87 -16.74 7.76
C LEU A 240 7.71 -16.92 9.04
N GLU A 241 8.07 -18.17 9.31
CA GLU A 241 8.78 -18.64 10.51
C GLU A 241 10.20 -18.08 10.72
N GLN A 242 10.75 -17.35 9.75
CA GLN A 242 12.14 -16.93 9.77
C GLN A 242 12.36 -15.45 10.09
N TRP A 243 11.46 -14.79 10.79
CA TRP A 243 11.66 -13.41 11.28
C TRP A 243 12.15 -12.44 10.19
N LYS A 244 11.63 -12.55 8.98
CA LYS A 244 11.94 -11.63 7.89
C LYS A 244 11.04 -10.42 8.02
N GLN A 245 11.62 -9.33 8.48
CA GLN A 245 10.96 -8.03 8.57
C GLN A 245 10.91 -7.38 7.18
N SER A 246 9.74 -6.86 6.77
CA SER A 246 9.64 -6.16 5.49
C SER A 246 10.15 -4.74 5.58
N SER A 247 9.57 -3.96 6.47
CA SER A 247 9.93 -2.58 6.68
C SER A 247 9.56 -2.13 8.09
N GLU A 248 10.24 -1.10 8.53
CA GLU A 248 9.97 -0.37 9.74
C GLU A 248 9.36 0.98 9.34
N GLY A 249 8.20 1.33 9.89
CA GLY A 249 7.51 2.56 9.54
C GLY A 249 6.95 3.30 10.74
N SER A 250 6.79 4.60 10.61
CA SER A 250 6.03 5.43 11.54
C SER A 250 4.55 5.32 11.22
N CYS A 251 3.69 5.45 12.23
CA CYS A 251 2.25 5.49 12.05
C CYS A 251 1.65 6.50 13.02
N TYR A 252 0.99 7.53 12.50
CA TYR A 252 0.50 8.62 13.33
C TYR A 252 -0.96 8.43 13.71
N ALA A 253 -1.31 8.81 14.94
CA ALA A 253 -2.67 8.79 15.47
C ALA A 253 -3.65 9.52 14.54
N THR A 254 -4.91 9.11 14.60
CA THR A 254 -6.00 9.71 13.84
C THR A 254 -6.74 10.75 14.69
N GLN A 255 -7.43 11.66 14.03
CA GLN A 255 -8.25 12.67 14.69
C GLN A 255 -9.74 12.33 14.53
N GLY A 256 -10.47 12.26 15.64
CA GLY A 256 -11.91 11.95 15.62
C GLY A 256 -12.21 10.63 14.89
N ASP A 257 -13.13 10.68 13.93
CA ASP A 257 -13.56 9.52 13.15
C ASP A 257 -12.79 9.35 11.82
N GLU A 258 -11.65 10.05 11.65
CA GLU A 258 -10.81 9.95 10.46
C GLU A 258 -10.25 8.53 10.31
N TRP A 259 -10.27 8.01 9.09
CA TRP A 259 -9.53 6.82 8.70
C TRP A 259 -8.29 7.24 7.92
N LYS A 260 -7.13 6.83 8.39
CA LYS A 260 -5.86 6.97 7.65
C LYS A 260 -5.54 5.68 6.92
N VAL A 261 -4.80 5.80 5.83
CA VAL A 261 -4.33 4.66 5.03
C VAL A 261 -2.84 4.44 5.29
N MET A 262 -2.44 3.21 5.57
CA MET A 262 -1.04 2.85 5.70
C MET A 262 -0.62 1.94 4.56
N TYR A 263 0.60 2.11 4.09
CA TYR A 263 1.26 1.27 3.11
C TYR A 263 2.58 0.77 3.67
N VAL A 264 2.80 -0.52 3.58
CA VAL A 264 4.05 -1.16 4.01
C VAL A 264 4.64 -1.91 2.84
N ASP A 265 5.84 -1.50 2.43
CA ASP A 265 6.60 -2.12 1.34
C ASP A 265 7.01 -3.54 1.73
N LEU A 266 6.66 -4.53 0.91
CA LEU A 266 6.94 -5.94 1.15
C LEU A 266 8.10 -6.48 0.28
N ASP A 267 8.78 -5.64 -0.50
CA ASP A 267 9.84 -6.07 -1.41
C ASP A 267 10.89 -6.93 -0.72
N ASN A 268 11.24 -6.60 0.53
CA ASN A 268 12.21 -7.39 1.29
C ASN A 268 11.69 -8.80 1.60
N LEU A 269 10.40 -8.98 1.90
CA LEU A 269 9.81 -10.30 2.14
C LEU A 269 9.76 -11.09 0.83
N VAL A 270 9.25 -10.48 -0.23
CA VAL A 270 9.08 -11.09 -1.55
C VAL A 270 10.43 -11.52 -2.12
N ASN A 271 11.46 -10.67 -2.05
CA ASN A 271 12.82 -11.00 -2.49
C ASN A 271 13.48 -12.13 -1.68
N ASN A 272 12.92 -12.45 -0.52
CA ASN A 272 13.34 -13.56 0.32
C ASN A 272 12.42 -14.78 0.23
N GLY A 273 11.55 -14.84 -0.78
CA GLY A 273 10.73 -15.99 -1.11
C GLY A 273 9.38 -16.08 -0.40
N TRP A 274 8.90 -14.97 0.20
CA TRP A 274 7.53 -14.85 0.68
C TRP A 274 6.59 -14.52 -0.49
N GLY A 275 5.32 -14.94 -0.38
CA GLY A 275 4.27 -14.66 -1.36
C GLY A 275 3.70 -15.91 -2.01
N ASN A 276 3.95 -17.09 -1.46
CA ASN A 276 3.43 -18.36 -1.93
C ASN A 276 2.16 -18.78 -1.19
N THR A 277 1.39 -19.67 -1.77
CA THR A 277 0.21 -20.26 -1.12
C THR A 277 0.55 -20.78 0.29
N GLY A 278 -0.23 -20.35 1.27
CA GLY A 278 -0.04 -20.71 2.68
C GLY A 278 0.86 -19.77 3.48
N ASP A 279 1.59 -18.88 2.81
CA ASP A 279 2.38 -17.85 3.51
C ASP A 279 1.47 -16.88 4.25
N TYR A 280 1.84 -16.46 5.44
CA TYR A 280 1.05 -15.54 6.25
C TYR A 280 1.85 -14.28 6.62
N LEU A 281 1.17 -13.25 7.07
CA LEU A 281 1.77 -12.04 7.62
C LEU A 281 1.45 -11.89 9.10
N ARG A 282 2.40 -11.32 9.83
CA ARG A 282 2.25 -10.77 11.15
C ARG A 282 2.40 -9.25 11.06
N LEU A 283 1.42 -8.51 11.55
CA LEU A 283 1.42 -7.04 11.62
C LEU A 283 1.63 -6.62 13.07
N ASP A 284 2.76 -5.99 13.36
CA ASP A 284 3.16 -5.52 14.68
C ASP A 284 2.83 -4.05 14.88
N PHE A 285 2.41 -3.69 16.10
CA PHE A 285 2.03 -2.34 16.48
C PHE A 285 3.08 -1.65 17.35
N GLY A 286 4.34 -2.06 17.25
CA GLY A 286 5.45 -1.50 18.03
C GLY A 286 5.32 -1.72 19.54
N GLU A 287 5.97 -0.86 20.31
CA GLU A 287 6.07 -0.97 21.77
C GLU A 287 5.06 -0.09 22.53
N VAL A 288 4.02 0.44 21.87
CA VAL A 288 3.06 1.38 22.46
C VAL A 288 1.94 0.64 23.15
N ILE A 289 1.99 0.58 24.49
CA ILE A 289 0.99 -0.11 25.32
C ILE A 289 -0.27 0.73 25.50
N GLY A 290 -1.44 0.08 25.52
CA GLY A 290 -2.75 0.70 25.72
C GLY A 290 -3.15 1.60 24.56
N ASN A 291 -2.73 1.26 23.33
CA ASN A 291 -3.20 1.90 22.12
C ASN A 291 -4.45 1.17 21.63
N ASN A 292 -5.52 1.91 21.38
CA ASN A 292 -6.72 1.40 20.74
C ASN A 292 -6.61 1.66 19.25
N ILE A 293 -6.65 0.59 18.46
CA ILE A 293 -6.45 0.59 17.01
C ILE A 293 -7.66 -0.09 16.40
N LYS A 294 -8.20 0.49 15.36
CA LYS A 294 -9.23 -0.14 14.53
C LYS A 294 -8.69 -0.28 13.11
N LEU A 295 -8.83 -1.47 12.53
CA LEU A 295 -8.34 -1.81 11.19
C LEU A 295 -9.48 -2.22 10.28
N ARG A 296 -9.34 -1.96 8.97
CA ARG A 296 -10.20 -2.48 7.91
C ARG A 296 -9.48 -2.46 6.55
N ASN A 297 -10.08 -3.09 5.55
CA ASN A 297 -9.59 -3.08 4.17
C ASN A 297 -8.11 -3.44 4.07
N ILE A 298 -7.72 -4.55 4.72
CA ILE A 298 -6.34 -5.04 4.73
C ILE A 298 -6.11 -5.80 3.43
N THR A 299 -5.30 -5.25 2.53
CA THR A 299 -5.08 -5.79 1.18
C THR A 299 -3.62 -5.81 0.81
N LEU A 300 -3.26 -6.72 -0.10
CA LEU A 300 -2.02 -6.65 -0.86
C LEU A 300 -2.36 -6.04 -2.22
N CYS A 301 -1.55 -5.10 -2.67
CA CYS A 301 -1.83 -4.38 -3.90
C CYS A 301 -0.53 -3.87 -4.55
N GLU A 302 -0.66 -3.32 -5.76
CA GLU A 302 0.41 -2.55 -6.39
C GLU A 302 0.69 -1.27 -5.61
N ALA A 303 1.97 -0.93 -5.47
CA ALA A 303 2.37 0.30 -4.80
C ALA A 303 1.83 1.53 -5.54
N PRO A 304 1.09 2.44 -4.87
CA PRO A 304 0.74 3.71 -5.47
C PRO A 304 1.98 4.60 -5.62
N GLN A 305 1.80 5.79 -6.20
CA GLN A 305 2.89 6.75 -6.31
C GLN A 305 3.52 7.02 -4.94
N SER A 306 4.86 6.97 -4.86
CA SER A 306 5.59 7.22 -3.64
C SER A 306 6.55 8.40 -3.76
N GLN A 307 6.84 9.02 -2.61
CA GLN A 307 7.87 10.03 -2.45
C GLN A 307 8.69 9.70 -1.21
N THR A 308 9.91 10.24 -1.14
CA THR A 308 10.77 10.10 0.03
C THR A 308 10.78 11.40 0.81
N MET A 309 10.55 11.30 2.13
CA MET A 309 10.67 12.44 3.03
C MET A 309 12.11 12.95 3.05
N SER A 310 12.30 14.27 3.05
CA SER A 310 13.65 14.84 3.18
C SER A 310 14.32 14.34 4.46
N ALA A 311 15.65 14.34 4.50
CA ALA A 311 16.41 13.96 5.70
C ALA A 311 16.04 14.80 6.94
N ALA A 312 15.53 16.00 6.73
CA ALA A 312 15.05 16.87 7.79
C ALA A 312 13.64 16.57 8.28
N GLY A 313 12.94 15.58 7.66
CA GLY A 313 11.60 15.17 8.05
C GLY A 313 10.47 16.08 7.59
N TYR A 314 10.71 16.92 6.60
CA TYR A 314 9.71 17.83 6.04
C TYR A 314 9.71 17.80 4.53
N ALA A 315 8.52 17.97 3.96
CA ALA A 315 8.32 18.11 2.51
C ALA A 315 7.12 19.02 2.24
N THR A 316 6.86 19.34 0.98
CA THR A 316 5.59 19.97 0.58
C THR A 316 4.99 19.21 -0.57
N ILE A 317 3.66 19.21 -0.67
CA ILE A 317 2.93 18.60 -1.76
C ILE A 317 1.79 19.49 -2.24
N PHE A 318 1.51 19.40 -3.53
CA PHE A 318 0.41 20.07 -4.22
C PHE A 318 -0.01 19.24 -5.42
N ASP A 319 -1.31 19.09 -5.63
CA ASP A 319 -1.88 18.51 -6.85
C ASP A 319 -2.98 19.43 -7.37
N ALA A 320 -2.81 19.89 -8.61
CA ALA A 320 -3.76 20.83 -9.25
C ALA A 320 -5.00 20.12 -9.80
N ASP A 321 -4.88 18.83 -10.13
CA ASP A 321 -5.85 18.13 -10.97
C ASP A 321 -6.74 17.17 -10.18
N LYS A 322 -6.29 16.70 -9.01
CA LYS A 322 -7.01 15.71 -8.22
C LYS A 322 -6.84 15.92 -6.72
N SER A 323 -7.81 15.45 -5.97
CA SER A 323 -7.66 15.26 -4.52
C SER A 323 -6.81 14.02 -4.27
N ILE A 324 -6.01 14.06 -3.21
CA ILE A 324 -5.05 13.00 -2.87
C ILE A 324 -5.21 12.56 -1.41
N THR A 325 -4.95 11.29 -1.15
CA THR A 325 -4.79 10.75 0.20
C THR A 325 -3.32 10.41 0.44
N LEU A 326 -2.79 10.88 1.56
CA LEU A 326 -1.43 10.61 2.00
C LEU A 326 -1.39 9.43 2.96
N SER A 327 -0.33 8.64 2.89
CA SER A 327 -0.14 7.54 3.84
C SER A 327 0.00 8.02 5.28
N GLY A 328 -0.37 7.16 6.24
CA GLY A 328 -0.46 7.48 7.66
C GLY A 328 0.87 7.70 8.38
N ASN A 329 1.99 7.50 7.68
CA ASN A 329 3.33 7.80 8.18
C ASN A 329 3.78 9.25 7.94
N VAL A 330 2.87 10.12 7.50
CA VAL A 330 3.08 11.57 7.43
C VAL A 330 1.91 12.30 8.08
N LYS A 331 2.18 13.50 8.58
CA LYS A 331 1.18 14.51 9.01
C LYS A 331 1.16 15.63 7.99
N ALA A 332 -0.03 16.09 7.65
CA ALA A 332 -0.24 17.22 6.74
C ALA A 332 -0.61 18.49 7.53
N TYR A 333 -0.13 19.62 7.07
CA TYR A 333 -0.41 20.91 7.71
C TYR A 333 -0.75 21.97 6.66
N SER A 334 -1.78 22.76 6.93
CA SER A 334 -1.93 24.08 6.36
C SER A 334 -1.08 25.09 7.12
N GLY A 335 -0.79 26.24 6.53
CA GLY A 335 0.05 27.24 7.13
C GLY A 335 -0.51 28.65 6.99
N ILE A 336 -0.46 29.43 8.08
CA ILE A 336 -0.84 30.85 8.10
C ILE A 336 0.39 31.68 8.48
N VAL A 337 0.73 32.66 7.63
CA VAL A 337 1.86 33.57 7.90
C VAL A 337 1.50 34.54 9.01
N LYS A 338 2.29 34.55 10.08
CA LYS A 338 2.17 35.47 11.21
C LYS A 338 3.51 36.11 11.49
N GLY A 339 3.73 37.32 10.95
CA GLY A 339 5.00 38.04 11.11
C GLY A 339 6.16 37.28 10.47
N ASN A 340 7.05 36.72 11.29
CA ASN A 340 8.25 36.00 10.85
C ASN A 340 8.15 34.46 10.96
N TYR A 341 6.96 33.92 11.17
CA TYR A 341 6.74 32.49 11.24
C TYR A 341 5.47 32.05 10.50
N VAL A 342 5.36 30.76 10.24
CA VAL A 342 4.18 30.09 9.68
C VAL A 342 3.54 29.30 10.81
N ALA A 343 2.34 29.69 11.23
CA ALA A 343 1.53 28.92 12.17
C ALA A 343 0.95 27.71 11.44
N LEU A 344 1.21 26.52 11.95
CA LEU A 344 0.78 25.26 11.35
C LEU A 344 -0.53 24.78 11.99
N ASN A 345 -1.47 24.35 11.15
CA ASN A 345 -2.68 23.63 11.59
C ASN A 345 -2.65 22.23 11.00
N GLU A 346 -2.74 21.22 11.84
CA GLU A 346 -2.79 19.83 11.37
C GLU A 346 -4.10 19.60 10.62
N GLU A 347 -3.97 19.03 9.42
CA GLU A 347 -5.06 18.72 8.52
C GLU A 347 -5.23 17.20 8.40
N SER A 348 -6.37 16.76 7.86
CA SER A 348 -6.52 15.35 7.51
C SER A 348 -5.54 14.94 6.41
N ASN A 349 -5.28 13.63 6.30
CA ASN A 349 -4.41 13.12 5.24
C ASN A 349 -5.09 13.11 3.86
N SER A 350 -6.38 13.46 3.76
CA SER A 350 -7.10 13.65 2.48
C SER A 350 -7.06 15.11 2.09
N ILE A 351 -6.20 15.43 1.13
CA ILE A 351 -5.94 16.81 0.66
C ILE A 351 -6.79 17.10 -0.57
N PRO A 352 -7.59 18.18 -0.53
CA PRO A 352 -8.43 18.53 -1.67
C PRO A 352 -7.60 19.04 -2.85
N GLN A 353 -8.10 18.79 -4.06
CA GLN A 353 -7.57 19.34 -5.30
C GLN A 353 -7.28 20.83 -5.17
N GLY A 354 -6.13 21.26 -5.69
CA GLY A 354 -5.71 22.67 -5.70
C GLY A 354 -5.26 23.20 -4.34
N SER A 355 -5.16 22.36 -3.31
CA SER A 355 -4.63 22.74 -1.99
C SER A 355 -3.18 22.30 -1.82
N ALA A 356 -2.35 23.19 -1.30
CA ALA A 356 -0.96 22.91 -0.99
C ALA A 356 -0.79 22.71 0.52
N VAL A 357 0.03 21.73 0.93
CA VAL A 357 0.29 21.44 2.34
C VAL A 357 1.77 21.22 2.60
N LEU A 358 2.17 21.49 3.84
CA LEU A 358 3.43 21.06 4.42
C LEU A 358 3.24 19.65 4.98
N LEU A 359 4.23 18.79 4.76
CA LEU A 359 4.28 17.43 5.31
C LEU A 359 5.36 17.32 6.37
N GLN A 360 5.07 16.58 7.42
CA GLN A 360 6.01 16.16 8.43
C GLN A 360 5.99 14.65 8.59
N GLY A 361 7.17 14.02 8.63
CA GLY A 361 7.34 12.60 8.81
C GLY A 361 8.77 12.24 9.21
N ARG A 362 9.08 10.95 9.30
CA ARG A 362 10.44 10.50 9.58
C ARG A 362 11.35 10.77 8.38
N GLY A 363 12.52 11.39 8.63
CA GLY A 363 13.48 11.68 7.56
C GLY A 363 13.98 10.45 6.84
N GLY A 364 13.95 10.48 5.51
CA GLY A 364 14.36 9.39 4.65
C GLY A 364 13.31 8.28 4.47
N GLU A 365 12.18 8.34 5.18
CA GLU A 365 11.11 7.36 5.05
C GLU A 365 10.32 7.59 3.74
N LYS A 366 9.93 6.50 3.08
CA LYS A 366 9.04 6.54 1.92
C LYS A 366 7.60 6.74 2.41
N PHE A 367 6.86 7.62 1.76
CA PHE A 367 5.42 7.76 1.95
C PHE A 367 4.69 7.65 0.61
N TYR A 368 3.41 7.30 0.67
CA TYR A 368 2.61 7.00 -0.50
C TYR A 368 1.49 8.02 -0.70
N VAL A 369 1.11 8.18 -1.96
CA VAL A 369 0.08 9.13 -2.39
C VAL A 369 -0.87 8.38 -3.31
N GLU A 370 -2.15 8.29 -2.93
CA GLU A 370 -3.20 7.75 -3.77
C GLU A 370 -4.23 8.82 -4.15
N GLN A 371 -5.05 8.57 -5.14
CA GLN A 371 -6.15 9.46 -5.47
C GLN A 371 -7.25 9.35 -4.41
N ALA A 372 -7.65 10.48 -3.84
CA ALA A 372 -8.76 10.53 -2.87
C ALA A 372 -10.12 10.50 -3.59
N SER A 373 -11.08 9.76 -3.04
CA SER A 373 -12.48 9.81 -3.47
C SER A 373 -13.22 11.04 -2.92
N THR A 374 -12.83 11.51 -1.74
CA THR A 374 -13.37 12.68 -1.06
C THR A 374 -12.26 13.38 -0.29
N ALA A 375 -12.37 14.70 -0.13
CA ALA A 375 -11.48 15.47 0.73
C ALA A 375 -12.22 16.67 1.34
N ASN A 376 -11.87 17.03 2.55
CA ASN A 376 -12.40 18.20 3.23
C ASN A 376 -11.74 19.47 2.72
N THR A 377 -12.45 20.57 2.68
CA THR A 377 -11.89 21.88 2.32
C THR A 377 -10.90 22.35 3.40
N ILE A 378 -9.71 22.75 2.99
CA ILE A 378 -8.74 23.41 3.86
C ILE A 378 -9.05 24.92 3.89
N ALA A 379 -9.33 25.44 5.06
CA ALA A 379 -9.64 26.85 5.26
C ALA A 379 -8.37 27.60 5.75
N ASN A 380 -8.23 28.89 5.37
CA ASN A 380 -7.17 29.76 5.87
C ASN A 380 -5.75 29.21 5.67
N ASN A 381 -5.37 29.00 4.44
CA ASN A 381 -4.06 28.44 4.07
C ASN A 381 -3.31 29.44 3.18
N ASP A 382 -2.16 29.93 3.66
CA ASP A 382 -1.26 30.82 2.90
C ASP A 382 -0.23 30.02 2.07
N LEU A 383 -0.23 28.70 2.18
CA LEU A 383 0.56 27.82 1.31
C LEU A 383 -0.12 27.76 -0.07
N LEU A 384 0.61 28.13 -1.09
CA LEU A 384 0.18 28.15 -2.49
C LEU A 384 0.86 27.00 -3.24
N GLY A 385 0.16 26.40 -4.19
CA GLY A 385 0.70 25.33 -5.02
C GLY A 385 1.39 25.85 -6.29
N SER A 386 2.46 25.20 -6.70
CA SER A 386 3.18 25.49 -7.92
C SER A 386 2.89 24.45 -9.01
N ASP A 387 2.59 24.95 -10.21
CA ASP A 387 2.51 24.18 -11.46
C ASP A 387 3.85 24.13 -12.23
N GLY A 388 4.92 24.69 -11.65
CA GLY A 388 6.24 24.82 -12.28
C GLY A 388 6.47 26.13 -13.01
N THR A 389 5.50 27.04 -13.07
CA THR A 389 5.61 28.34 -13.77
C THR A 389 5.88 29.51 -12.81
N ILE A 390 5.86 29.30 -11.52
CA ILE A 390 6.05 30.35 -10.50
C ILE A 390 7.51 30.78 -10.46
N ALA A 391 7.80 31.97 -10.96
CA ALA A 391 9.16 32.54 -10.96
C ALA A 391 9.64 32.81 -9.53
N CYS A 392 10.85 32.39 -9.22
CA CYS A 392 11.54 32.71 -7.97
C CYS A 392 11.84 34.21 -7.86
N GLY A 393 11.84 34.73 -6.62
CA GLY A 393 12.10 36.14 -6.31
C GLY A 393 12.00 36.39 -4.81
N SER A 394 12.33 37.60 -4.37
CA SER A 394 12.43 37.94 -2.95
C SER A 394 11.11 37.84 -2.16
N ASN A 395 9.96 37.81 -2.85
CA ASN A 395 8.63 37.63 -2.28
C ASN A 395 8.13 36.16 -2.31
N ILE A 396 8.90 35.25 -2.92
CA ILE A 396 8.58 33.83 -3.02
C ILE A 396 9.44 33.04 -2.03
N TYR A 397 8.79 32.38 -1.08
CA TYR A 397 9.43 31.61 -0.04
C TYR A 397 9.15 30.12 -0.27
N VAL A 398 10.20 29.31 -0.23
CA VAL A 398 10.13 27.86 -0.36
C VAL A 398 10.66 27.15 0.87
N LEU A 399 10.14 25.96 1.15
CA LEU A 399 10.61 25.13 2.25
C LEU A 399 12.08 24.75 2.04
N ALA A 400 12.91 25.06 3.02
CA ALA A 400 14.34 24.72 3.00
C ALA A 400 14.89 24.52 4.40
N LEU A 401 16.01 23.79 4.48
CA LEU A 401 16.87 23.69 5.67
C LEU A 401 18.01 24.69 5.49
N LYS A 402 18.16 25.64 6.41
CA LYS A 402 19.23 26.61 6.41
C LYS A 402 19.76 26.79 7.82
N ASP A 403 21.06 26.64 7.99
CA ASP A 403 21.73 26.76 9.32
C ASP A 403 21.05 25.86 10.38
N ASP A 404 20.70 24.62 10.02
CA ASP A 404 19.97 23.63 10.82
C ASP A 404 18.53 24.05 11.24
N LEU A 405 17.97 25.08 10.62
CA LEU A 405 16.60 25.52 10.84
C LEU A 405 15.73 25.23 9.60
N ILE A 406 14.59 24.57 9.85
CA ILE A 406 13.56 24.34 8.82
C ILE A 406 12.61 25.54 8.79
N GLY A 407 12.34 26.03 7.60
CA GLY A 407 11.41 27.14 7.39
C GLY A 407 11.18 27.42 5.91
N PHE A 408 10.36 28.40 5.64
CA PHE A 408 10.19 28.93 4.29
C PHE A 408 11.14 30.11 4.11
N TYR A 409 12.07 30.01 3.15
CA TYR A 409 13.10 31.02 2.90
C TYR A 409 12.88 31.68 1.55
N ALA A 410 13.12 33.00 1.50
CA ALA A 410 13.06 33.78 0.28
C ALA A 410 14.00 33.20 -0.79
N THR A 411 13.52 33.11 -2.01
CA THR A 411 14.29 32.63 -3.15
C THR A 411 15.06 33.77 -3.83
N ASN A 412 16.10 33.40 -4.56
CA ASN A 412 16.79 34.35 -5.45
C ASN A 412 16.09 34.38 -6.82
N GLU A 413 16.29 35.45 -7.56
CA GLU A 413 15.86 35.54 -8.96
C GLU A 413 16.56 34.48 -9.81
N GLY A 414 15.88 34.02 -10.88
CA GLY A 414 16.45 33.11 -11.87
C GLY A 414 16.16 31.64 -11.56
N GLY A 415 14.92 31.26 -11.68
CA GLY A 415 14.43 29.88 -11.51
C GLY A 415 12.93 29.87 -11.28
N TYR A 416 12.38 28.66 -11.12
CA TYR A 416 10.97 28.46 -10.87
C TYR A 416 10.78 27.52 -9.67
N VAL A 417 9.70 27.71 -8.93
CA VAL A 417 9.27 26.73 -7.92
C VAL A 417 8.83 25.46 -8.65
N PRO A 418 9.38 24.30 -8.34
CA PRO A 418 9.02 23.05 -9.03
C PRO A 418 7.52 22.74 -8.95
N ALA A 419 6.97 22.15 -10.00
CA ALA A 419 5.59 21.66 -9.99
C ALA A 419 5.36 20.67 -8.84
N GLY A 420 4.14 20.67 -8.28
CA GLY A 420 3.76 19.78 -7.19
C GLY A 420 4.32 20.17 -5.81
N LYS A 421 4.94 21.36 -5.69
CA LYS A 421 5.48 21.88 -4.42
C LYS A 421 4.68 23.07 -3.91
N ALA A 422 4.71 23.27 -2.58
CA ALA A 422 4.13 24.46 -1.98
C ALA A 422 5.16 25.60 -1.84
N TYR A 423 4.67 26.82 -1.92
CA TYR A 423 5.40 28.04 -1.67
C TYR A 423 4.52 29.04 -0.91
N ILE A 424 5.13 30.09 -0.37
CA ILE A 424 4.44 31.26 0.21
C ILE A 424 4.80 32.50 -0.62
N ASN A 425 3.79 33.29 -0.97
CA ASN A 425 3.98 34.60 -1.59
C ASN A 425 3.64 35.70 -0.56
N THR A 426 4.64 36.41 -0.10
CA THR A 426 4.45 37.49 0.89
C THR A 426 5.42 38.61 0.66
N THR A 427 4.98 39.83 1.02
CA THR A 427 5.81 41.04 1.00
C THR A 427 6.56 41.26 2.32
N ALA A 428 6.54 40.30 3.24
CA ALA A 428 7.29 40.37 4.46
C ALA A 428 8.79 40.48 4.16
N GLU A 429 9.45 41.54 4.59
CA GLU A 429 10.90 41.75 4.38
C GLU A 429 11.71 40.93 5.41
N VAL A 430 11.48 39.63 5.48
CA VAL A 430 12.19 38.70 6.36
C VAL A 430 13.01 37.69 5.55
N LYS A 431 14.15 37.29 6.09
CA LYS A 431 15.01 36.31 5.40
C LYS A 431 14.44 34.89 5.38
N GLY A 432 13.53 34.60 6.29
CA GLY A 432 12.87 33.31 6.42
C GLY A 432 11.70 33.37 7.38
N LEU A 433 10.72 32.50 7.13
CA LEU A 433 9.54 32.27 7.97
C LEU A 433 9.72 30.93 8.66
N MET A 434 9.93 30.95 9.95
CA MET A 434 10.12 29.73 10.74
C MET A 434 8.80 28.98 10.89
N LEU A 435 8.84 27.67 11.04
CA LEU A 435 7.66 26.89 11.36
C LEU A 435 7.35 27.04 12.85
N GLY A 436 6.09 27.25 13.21
CA GLY A 436 5.62 27.42 14.58
C GLY A 436 4.31 26.69 14.83
N ASP A 437 4.08 26.26 16.07
CA ASP A 437 2.88 25.54 16.52
C ASP A 437 1.70 26.46 16.90
N GLY A 438 1.74 27.71 16.50
CA GLY A 438 0.68 28.70 16.77
C GLY A 438 0.77 29.42 18.10
N ASP A 439 1.53 28.92 19.07
CA ASP A 439 1.68 29.51 20.40
C ASP A 439 2.89 30.44 20.53
N GLY A 440 3.62 30.65 19.44
CA GLY A 440 4.77 31.58 19.39
C GLY A 440 6.03 31.04 20.05
N GLU A 441 6.06 29.80 20.48
CA GLU A 441 7.27 29.14 20.95
C GLU A 441 8.11 28.66 19.75
N THR A 442 9.21 29.33 19.58
CA THR A 442 10.14 29.18 18.46
C THR A 442 10.83 27.83 18.40
N ALA A 443 11.13 27.42 17.19
CA ALA A 443 12.11 26.47 16.62
C ALA A 443 12.89 25.46 17.52
N ILE A 444 12.91 25.64 18.83
CA ILE A 444 13.62 24.76 19.79
C ILE A 444 12.95 23.37 19.87
N HIS A 445 11.62 23.29 19.65
CA HIS A 445 10.90 22.01 19.64
C HIS A 445 11.16 21.15 18.40
N GLN A 446 11.57 21.76 17.29
CA GLN A 446 11.76 21.01 16.03
C GLN A 446 13.06 20.17 15.98
N LEU A 447 14.03 20.50 16.79
CA LEU A 447 15.30 19.76 16.87
C LEU A 447 15.21 18.49 17.75
N SER A 448 14.14 18.32 18.51
CA SER A 448 14.01 17.21 19.47
C SER A 448 13.35 15.95 18.91
N ALA A 449 12.76 15.99 17.70
CA ALA A 449 12.01 14.88 17.15
C ALA A 449 12.84 13.89 16.29
N GLN A 450 14.10 14.19 16.02
CA GLN A 450 14.93 13.40 15.09
C GLN A 450 16.33 13.11 15.62
N GLN A 451 16.45 12.31 16.67
CA GLN A 451 17.75 11.64 16.87
C GLN A 451 17.62 10.28 17.54
N ASP A 452 18.11 9.29 16.83
CA ASP A 452 18.51 7.99 17.37
C ASP A 452 19.14 8.13 18.74
N GLY A 453 18.51 7.60 19.79
CA GLY A 453 19.04 7.22 21.10
C GLY A 453 20.14 8.05 21.80
N THR A 454 20.66 9.12 21.20
CA THR A 454 21.69 9.95 21.79
C THR A 454 21.09 11.25 22.35
N ASN A 455 21.20 11.43 23.68
CA ASN A 455 20.78 12.66 24.33
C ASN A 455 21.50 13.87 23.73
N VAL A 456 20.77 14.76 23.06
CA VAL A 456 21.31 16.04 22.60
C VAL A 456 21.23 17.05 23.76
N ILE A 457 22.40 17.59 24.11
CA ILE A 457 22.53 18.48 25.24
C ILE A 457 22.92 19.88 24.74
N TYR A 458 22.18 20.91 25.17
CA TYR A 458 22.51 22.33 24.94
C TYR A 458 22.75 23.03 26.24
N ASN A 459 23.66 23.99 26.24
CA ASN A 459 23.82 24.92 27.35
C ASN A 459 22.75 26.08 27.28
N LEU A 460 22.73 26.94 28.26
CA LEU A 460 21.76 28.07 28.35
C LEU A 460 21.93 29.08 27.20
N ALA A 461 23.08 29.11 26.54
CA ALA A 461 23.34 29.95 25.37
C ALA A 461 22.91 29.27 24.04
N GLY A 462 22.28 28.11 24.10
CA GLY A 462 21.82 27.35 22.91
C GLY A 462 22.94 26.63 22.16
N GLN A 463 24.13 26.53 22.72
CA GLN A 463 25.24 25.79 22.08
C GLN A 463 25.16 24.33 22.46
N ARG A 464 25.29 23.46 21.46
CA ARG A 464 25.36 21.99 21.65
C ARG A 464 26.64 21.63 22.40
N VAL A 465 26.48 20.84 23.44
CA VAL A 465 27.59 20.35 24.26
C VAL A 465 27.59 18.84 24.34
N THR A 466 28.77 18.23 24.43
CA THR A 466 28.94 16.77 24.46
C THR A 466 28.65 16.15 25.82
N ARG A 467 28.50 16.94 26.86
CA ARG A 467 28.17 16.52 28.24
C ARG A 467 27.47 17.64 28.99
N MET A 468 26.66 17.28 29.99
CA MET A 468 26.03 18.26 30.87
C MET A 468 27.09 19.12 31.58
N GLN A 469 26.80 20.43 31.65
CA GLN A 469 27.61 21.41 32.32
C GLN A 469 26.93 21.84 33.63
N LYS A 470 27.71 22.28 34.62
CA LYS A 470 27.16 22.78 35.89
C LYS A 470 26.21 23.95 35.63
N GLY A 471 24.98 23.81 36.09
CA GLY A 471 23.90 24.79 35.91
C GLY A 471 22.77 24.25 35.05
N ILE A 472 22.14 25.10 34.24
CA ILE A 472 21.00 24.74 33.43
C ILE A 472 21.48 24.16 32.08
N ASN A 473 21.03 22.96 31.75
CA ASN A 473 21.19 22.32 30.46
C ASN A 473 19.80 22.02 29.86
N ILE A 474 19.70 22.02 28.56
CA ILE A 474 18.51 21.58 27.84
C ILE A 474 18.85 20.20 27.22
N VAL A 475 18.18 19.15 27.69
CA VAL A 475 18.39 17.77 27.22
C VAL A 475 17.10 17.29 26.63
N ASN A 476 17.10 16.97 25.31
CA ASN A 476 15.91 16.54 24.58
C ASN A 476 14.72 17.49 24.79
N GLY A 477 14.96 18.81 24.69
CA GLY A 477 13.94 19.84 24.89
C GLY A 477 13.51 20.10 26.35
N LYS A 478 14.04 19.36 27.33
CA LYS A 478 13.72 19.53 28.77
C LYS A 478 14.83 20.27 29.50
N LYS A 479 14.45 21.21 30.32
CA LYS A 479 15.36 21.95 31.21
C LYS A 479 15.81 21.06 32.37
N ILE A 480 17.09 20.78 32.45
CA ILE A 480 17.72 19.99 33.53
C ILE A 480 18.75 20.85 34.24
N ILE A 481 18.73 20.86 35.57
CA ILE A 481 19.76 21.47 36.40
C ILE A 481 20.76 20.38 36.79
N PHE A 482 22.05 20.58 36.43
CA PHE A 482 23.12 19.64 36.70
C PHE A 482 24.15 20.28 37.65
#